data_8d3d9336f7bf3c736eec2761464f40a2
#
_entry.id   8d3d9336f7bf3c736eec2761464f40a2
#
_cell.length_a   1.000
_cell.length_b   1.000
_cell.length_c   1.000
_cell.angle_alpha   90.00
_cell.angle_beta   90.00
_cell.angle_gamma   90.00
#
_symmetry.space_group_name_H-M   'P 1'
#
loop_
_entity.id
_entity.type
_entity.pdbx_description
1 polymer ?
#
loop_
_entity_poly.entity_id
_entity_poly.type
_entity_poly.pdbx_seq_one_letter_code
_entity_poly.pdbx_strand_id
1 'polypeptide(L)'
;MKQQKVKFLTGVTVAAVCIMALLFSGKKEKPDSEVLKIGIAVYNLEDSYMEEMTTELEKKLEESFGKKDAKLRYEILDAGGSEEKQSRQMDYLLNQNIDILVLNPVDPASVSNVLDQAHKKEIAVILFNREPNMEDMNVGDQIWYVGSDGQLAGRLQGEMLVHAWNEEKDSIDRNQNGTLEYLLVEGEPAHYDTIRRTSSFIESTVDVLPMNLLADFSADWNRERAYEEMNLLPGDVVSGIEAVICNNDDMALGIYDFYKDKAWEMPLIIGINDNEEVHELVSKGILHGTVWLNQEKQVDDIIRIIENLYSGEAVEQKIWYSVPEIYSR
;
A
#
# COMPACT_ATOMS: atom_id res chain seq x y z
N MET A 1 -73.36 -0.82 41.27
CA MET A 1 -72.05 -1.21 41.87
C MET A 1 -71.49 -2.41 41.10
N LYS A 2 -70.59 -2.20 40.18
CA LYS A 2 -69.66 -3.17 39.53
C LYS A 2 -69.09 -2.52 38.29
N GLN A 3 -68.03 -1.72 38.43
CA GLN A 3 -67.10 -1.37 37.34
C GLN A 3 -65.96 -0.55 37.91
N GLN A 4 -64.97 -1.24 38.49
CA GLN A 4 -63.67 -0.65 38.80
C GLN A 4 -62.71 -1.75 39.29
N LYS A 5 -62.27 -2.63 38.41
CA LYS A 5 -61.14 -3.53 38.72
C LYS A 5 -60.52 -4.15 37.45
N VAL A 6 -60.33 -3.39 36.39
CA VAL A 6 -59.58 -3.95 35.21
C VAL A 6 -58.73 -2.81 34.56
N LYS A 7 -57.93 -2.10 35.32
CA LYS A 7 -56.95 -1.13 34.76
C LYS A 7 -55.61 -1.08 35.45
N PHE A 8 -55.20 -2.14 36.14
CA PHE A 8 -53.93 -2.12 36.88
C PHE A 8 -52.96 -3.27 36.52
N LEU A 9 -53.27 -4.07 35.46
CA LEU A 9 -52.41 -5.22 35.15
C LEU A 9 -51.66 -5.13 33.79
N THR A 10 -51.83 -4.05 33.02
CA THR A 10 -51.16 -3.89 31.72
C THR A 10 -49.97 -2.93 31.77
N GLY A 11 -49.74 -2.24 32.87
CA GLY A 11 -48.62 -1.28 33.03
C GLY A 11 -47.32 -1.93 33.54
N VAL A 12 -47.36 -3.10 34.16
CA VAL A 12 -46.19 -3.70 34.81
C VAL A 12 -45.43 -4.65 33.88
N THR A 13 -46.11 -5.21 32.85
CA THR A 13 -45.47 -6.15 31.90
C THR A 13 -44.67 -5.47 30.83
N VAL A 14 -44.97 -4.22 30.45
CA VAL A 14 -44.23 -3.47 29.43
C VAL A 14 -42.92 -2.89 29.99
N ALA A 15 -42.92 -2.48 31.27
CA ALA A 15 -41.73 -1.96 31.95
C ALA A 15 -40.68 -3.07 32.20
N ALA A 16 -41.11 -4.32 32.48
CA ALA A 16 -40.20 -5.45 32.72
C ALA A 16 -39.50 -5.94 31.43
N VAL A 17 -40.15 -5.85 30.27
CA VAL A 17 -39.57 -6.24 28.97
C VAL A 17 -38.56 -5.19 28.48
N CYS A 18 -38.78 -3.90 28.72
CA CYS A 18 -37.84 -2.84 28.37
C CYS A 18 -36.60 -2.81 29.30
N ILE A 19 -36.70 -3.23 30.53
CA ILE A 19 -35.57 -3.33 31.47
C ILE A 19 -34.73 -4.58 31.16
N MET A 20 -35.33 -5.66 30.64
CA MET A 20 -34.59 -6.86 30.21
C MET A 20 -33.86 -6.67 28.88
N ALA A 21 -34.34 -5.79 27.99
CA ALA A 21 -33.66 -5.44 26.73
C ALA A 21 -32.46 -4.48 26.92
N LEU A 22 -32.43 -3.71 28.06
CA LEU A 22 -31.31 -2.83 28.41
C LEU A 22 -30.19 -3.55 29.20
N LEU A 23 -30.42 -4.79 29.64
CA LEU A 23 -29.44 -5.59 30.37
C LEU A 23 -28.67 -6.57 29.48
N PHE A 24 -28.98 -6.65 28.18
CA PHE A 24 -28.28 -7.49 27.18
C PHE A 24 -27.42 -6.73 26.19
N SER A 25 -27.26 -5.42 26.34
CA SER A 25 -26.19 -4.69 25.66
C SER A 25 -24.93 -4.63 26.56
N GLY A 26 -24.59 -5.77 27.15
CA GLY A 26 -23.33 -5.94 27.81
C GLY A 26 -22.23 -6.00 26.78
N LYS A 27 -21.41 -4.94 26.68
CA LYS A 27 -20.05 -5.09 26.16
C LYS A 27 -19.50 -6.37 26.79
N LYS A 28 -19.12 -7.36 25.97
CA LYS A 28 -18.26 -8.43 26.43
C LYS A 28 -16.94 -7.74 26.81
N GLU A 29 -16.76 -7.44 28.09
CA GLU A 29 -15.43 -7.14 28.59
C GLU A 29 -14.58 -8.39 28.30
N LYS A 30 -13.60 -8.26 27.42
CA LYS A 30 -12.59 -9.30 27.25
C LYS A 30 -11.92 -9.51 28.61
N PRO A 31 -11.68 -10.76 29.03
CA PRO A 31 -10.98 -11.01 30.27
C PRO A 31 -9.56 -10.41 30.21
N ASP A 32 -9.14 -9.78 31.32
CA ASP A 32 -7.90 -9.02 31.53
C ASP A 32 -6.57 -9.75 31.25
N SER A 33 -6.56 -10.83 30.46
CA SER A 33 -5.38 -11.66 30.19
C SER A 33 -5.36 -12.38 28.84
N GLU A 34 -6.16 -11.96 27.86
CA GLU A 34 -6.20 -12.65 26.59
C GLU A 34 -5.00 -12.25 25.70
N VAL A 35 -4.25 -13.26 25.23
CA VAL A 35 -3.10 -13.08 24.34
C VAL A 35 -3.62 -12.66 22.97
N LEU A 36 -3.29 -11.46 22.48
CA LEU A 36 -3.54 -11.04 21.12
C LEU A 36 -2.62 -11.83 20.17
N LYS A 37 -3.19 -12.50 19.18
CA LYS A 37 -2.45 -13.31 18.20
C LYS A 37 -2.63 -12.74 16.81
N ILE A 38 -1.53 -12.36 16.17
CA ILE A 38 -1.52 -11.75 14.84
C ILE A 38 -0.72 -12.61 13.88
N GLY A 39 -1.32 -12.97 12.75
CA GLY A 39 -0.60 -13.51 11.59
C GLY A 39 -0.28 -12.39 10.62
N ILE A 40 0.96 -12.25 10.22
CA ILE A 40 1.39 -11.27 9.21
C ILE A 40 1.93 -12.05 8.02
N ALA A 41 1.37 -11.81 6.83
CA ALA A 41 1.80 -12.46 5.62
C ALA A 41 2.17 -11.41 4.57
N VAL A 42 3.40 -11.48 4.10
CA VAL A 42 3.99 -10.53 3.15
C VAL A 42 4.25 -11.23 1.82
N TYR A 43 3.99 -10.53 0.71
CA TYR A 43 4.18 -11.12 -0.61
C TYR A 43 5.65 -11.42 -0.91
N ASN A 44 6.56 -10.51 -0.55
CA ASN A 44 7.99 -10.65 -0.77
C ASN A 44 8.78 -9.68 0.13
N LEU A 45 9.69 -10.18 0.95
CA LEU A 45 10.60 -9.37 1.78
C LEU A 45 11.92 -9.02 1.07
N GLU A 46 12.16 -9.51 -0.15
CA GLU A 46 13.25 -9.02 -0.99
C GLU A 46 12.92 -7.67 -1.65
N ASP A 47 11.63 -7.26 -1.64
CA ASP A 47 11.19 -5.92 -2.00
C ASP A 47 11.54 -4.96 -0.85
N SER A 48 12.37 -3.95 -1.14
CA SER A 48 12.91 -3.02 -0.13
C SER A 48 11.82 -2.26 0.61
N TYR A 49 10.75 -1.84 -0.12
CA TYR A 49 9.62 -1.15 0.47
C TYR A 49 8.85 -2.04 1.46
N MET A 50 8.71 -3.33 1.15
CA MET A 50 8.05 -4.29 2.04
C MET A 50 8.92 -4.67 3.24
N GLU A 51 10.23 -4.78 3.07
CA GLU A 51 11.18 -5.00 4.16
C GLU A 51 11.11 -3.87 5.19
N GLU A 52 11.21 -2.62 4.73
CA GLU A 52 11.12 -1.44 5.58
C GLU A 52 9.77 -1.33 6.29
N MET A 53 8.67 -1.49 5.55
CA MET A 53 7.31 -1.42 6.09
C MET A 53 7.04 -2.50 7.14
N THR A 54 7.55 -3.72 6.90
CA THR A 54 7.39 -4.84 7.82
C THR A 54 8.21 -4.63 9.08
N THR A 55 9.43 -4.12 8.96
CA THR A 55 10.32 -3.79 10.09
C THR A 55 9.71 -2.72 10.99
N GLU A 56 9.14 -1.66 10.40
CA GLU A 56 8.48 -0.61 11.18
C GLU A 56 7.17 -1.11 11.80
N LEU A 57 6.43 -2.01 11.13
CA LEU A 57 5.24 -2.65 11.69
C LEU A 57 5.58 -3.50 12.92
N GLU A 58 6.64 -4.33 12.87
CA GLU A 58 7.12 -5.09 14.04
C GLU A 58 7.46 -4.16 15.21
N LYS A 59 8.27 -3.14 14.95
CA LYS A 59 8.69 -2.17 15.97
C LYS A 59 7.47 -1.50 16.64
N LYS A 60 6.49 -1.02 15.85
CA LYS A 60 5.30 -0.35 16.38
C LYS A 60 4.37 -1.32 17.11
N LEU A 61 4.25 -2.58 16.66
CA LEU A 61 3.54 -3.62 17.42
C LEU A 61 4.14 -3.83 18.81
N GLU A 62 5.46 -3.94 18.91
CA GLU A 62 6.15 -4.10 20.19
C GLU A 62 6.03 -2.84 21.07
N GLU A 63 6.08 -1.66 20.49
CA GLU A 63 5.89 -0.40 21.21
C GLU A 63 4.47 -0.24 21.77
N SER A 64 3.46 -0.58 20.98
CA SER A 64 2.06 -0.42 21.34
C SER A 64 1.58 -1.47 22.35
N PHE A 65 2.02 -2.72 22.21
CA PHE A 65 1.52 -3.85 23.00
C PHE A 65 2.53 -4.40 24.02
N GLY A 66 3.83 -4.32 23.75
CA GLY A 66 4.88 -4.83 24.63
C GLY A 66 4.99 -4.11 25.97
N LYS A 67 4.53 -2.86 26.07
CA LYS A 67 4.52 -2.02 27.30
C LYS A 67 3.21 -2.10 28.11
N LYS A 68 2.15 -2.63 27.49
CA LYS A 68 0.82 -2.74 28.12
C LYS A 68 0.67 -4.20 28.54
N ASP A 69 0.85 -4.70 29.69
CA ASP A 69 0.61 -6.07 30.16
C ASP A 69 -0.13 -7.03 29.18
N ALA A 70 -0.31 -6.59 27.94
CA ALA A 70 -0.89 -7.33 26.83
C ALA A 70 0.09 -8.40 26.35
N LYS A 71 -0.31 -9.66 26.41
CA LYS A 71 0.46 -10.74 25.86
C LYS A 71 0.25 -10.73 24.35
N LEU A 72 1.19 -10.12 23.61
CA LEU A 72 1.24 -10.15 22.16
C LEU A 72 1.97 -11.41 21.68
N ARG A 73 1.43 -12.07 20.66
CA ARG A 73 2.12 -13.06 19.83
C ARG A 73 1.86 -12.74 18.37
N TYR A 74 2.89 -12.64 17.59
CA TYR A 74 2.77 -12.50 16.14
C TYR A 74 3.76 -13.41 15.43
N GLU A 75 3.45 -13.72 14.18
CA GLU A 75 4.30 -14.49 13.28
C GLU A 75 4.29 -13.84 11.91
N ILE A 76 5.47 -13.63 11.32
CA ILE A 76 5.61 -13.04 9.99
C ILE A 76 6.03 -14.12 9.02
N LEU A 77 5.30 -14.24 7.92
CA LEU A 77 5.54 -15.23 6.87
C LEU A 77 5.76 -14.51 5.54
N ASP A 78 6.93 -14.76 4.94
CA ASP A 78 7.29 -14.27 3.61
C ASP A 78 6.91 -15.28 2.53
N ALA A 79 6.17 -14.84 1.52
CA ALA A 79 5.81 -15.68 0.38
C ALA A 79 6.91 -15.76 -0.69
N GLY A 80 7.83 -14.78 -0.74
CA GLY A 80 8.88 -14.70 -1.76
C GLY A 80 8.30 -14.65 -3.17
N GLY A 81 7.21 -13.90 -3.39
CA GLY A 81 6.51 -13.76 -4.66
C GLY A 81 5.69 -14.99 -5.12
N SER A 82 5.57 -16.05 -4.29
CA SER A 82 4.90 -17.29 -4.68
C SER A 82 3.48 -17.38 -4.12
N GLU A 83 2.47 -17.33 -5.01
CA GLU A 83 1.07 -17.53 -4.65
C GLU A 83 0.81 -18.89 -3.98
N GLU A 84 1.44 -19.97 -4.49
CA GLU A 84 1.30 -21.30 -3.91
C GLU A 84 1.85 -21.36 -2.48
N LYS A 85 3.00 -20.69 -2.23
CA LYS A 85 3.59 -20.60 -0.89
C LYS A 85 2.69 -19.78 0.02
N GLN A 86 2.18 -18.62 -0.44
CA GLN A 86 1.27 -17.79 0.34
C GLN A 86 -0.04 -18.50 0.65
N SER A 87 -0.62 -19.23 -0.29
CA SER A 87 -1.83 -20.03 -0.05
C SER A 87 -1.64 -21.03 1.09
N ARG A 88 -0.50 -21.76 1.12
CA ARG A 88 -0.18 -22.66 2.24
C ARG A 88 0.02 -21.92 3.56
N GLN A 89 0.62 -20.72 3.52
CA GLN A 89 0.79 -19.87 4.69
C GLN A 89 -0.57 -19.38 5.24
N MET A 90 -1.51 -19.03 4.36
CA MET A 90 -2.87 -18.66 4.77
C MET A 90 -3.60 -19.82 5.44
N ASP A 91 -3.55 -21.01 4.84
CA ASP A 91 -4.13 -22.21 5.45
C ASP A 91 -3.51 -22.50 6.82
N TYR A 92 -2.20 -22.32 6.97
CA TYR A 92 -1.51 -22.47 8.25
C TYR A 92 -1.99 -21.43 9.27
N LEU A 93 -1.89 -20.13 8.97
CA LEU A 93 -2.24 -19.04 9.90
C LEU A 93 -3.70 -19.11 10.35
N LEU A 94 -4.63 -19.31 9.40
CA LEU A 94 -6.06 -19.40 9.70
C LEU A 94 -6.41 -20.60 10.61
N ASN A 95 -5.51 -21.59 10.74
CA ASN A 95 -5.68 -22.73 11.65
C ASN A 95 -4.92 -22.56 12.99
N GLN A 96 -4.19 -21.46 13.21
CA GLN A 96 -3.48 -21.17 14.47
C GLN A 96 -4.34 -20.42 15.50
N ASN A 97 -5.65 -20.25 15.26
CA ASN A 97 -6.55 -19.44 16.10
C ASN A 97 -5.98 -18.03 16.32
N ILE A 98 -5.54 -17.36 15.25
CA ILE A 98 -5.18 -15.95 15.29
C ILE A 98 -6.42 -15.07 15.44
N ASP A 99 -6.28 -13.91 16.02
CA ASP A 99 -7.35 -12.91 16.16
C ASP A 99 -7.39 -11.98 14.93
N ILE A 100 -6.21 -11.66 14.39
CA ILE A 100 -6.04 -10.71 13.28
C ILE A 100 -5.07 -11.30 12.26
N LEU A 101 -5.44 -11.21 10.98
CA LEU A 101 -4.57 -11.45 9.83
C LEU A 101 -4.21 -10.10 9.19
N VAL A 102 -2.92 -9.76 9.14
CA VAL A 102 -2.38 -8.62 8.36
C VAL A 102 -1.79 -9.20 7.09
N LEU A 103 -2.39 -8.91 5.95
CA LEU A 103 -2.10 -9.57 4.68
C LEU A 103 -1.69 -8.59 3.59
N ASN A 104 -0.48 -8.77 3.06
CA ASN A 104 -0.05 -8.21 1.79
C ASN A 104 -0.06 -9.35 0.75
N PRO A 105 -1.06 -9.39 -0.13
CA PRO A 105 -1.26 -10.54 -1.02
C PRO A 105 -0.25 -10.58 -2.17
N VAL A 106 0.18 -11.77 -2.59
CA VAL A 106 0.96 -11.96 -3.84
C VAL A 106 0.10 -11.58 -5.04
N ASP A 107 -1.12 -12.10 -5.11
CA ASP A 107 -2.11 -11.70 -6.09
C ASP A 107 -3.34 -11.11 -5.40
N PRO A 108 -3.57 -9.79 -5.47
CA PRO A 108 -4.72 -9.16 -4.87
C PRO A 108 -6.06 -9.57 -5.48
N ALA A 109 -6.08 -10.12 -6.72
CA ALA A 109 -7.30 -10.59 -7.36
C ALA A 109 -7.76 -11.97 -6.84
N SER A 110 -6.90 -12.70 -6.13
CA SER A 110 -7.20 -14.06 -5.61
C SER A 110 -7.48 -14.12 -4.11
N VAL A 111 -7.69 -12.98 -3.44
CA VAL A 111 -7.90 -12.92 -1.97
C VAL A 111 -9.26 -13.41 -1.50
N SER A 112 -10.28 -13.47 -2.37
CA SER A 112 -11.68 -13.79 -1.99
C SER A 112 -11.81 -15.04 -1.12
N ASN A 113 -11.11 -16.10 -1.46
CA ASN A 113 -11.18 -17.36 -0.71
C ASN A 113 -10.61 -17.23 0.71
N VAL A 114 -9.51 -16.51 0.87
CA VAL A 114 -8.89 -16.29 2.19
C VAL A 114 -9.76 -15.39 3.07
N LEU A 115 -10.39 -14.37 2.46
CA LEU A 115 -11.32 -13.48 3.16
C LEU A 115 -12.57 -14.23 3.63
N ASP A 116 -13.14 -15.09 2.78
CA ASP A 116 -14.26 -15.99 3.11
C ASP A 116 -13.93 -16.92 4.28
N GLN A 117 -12.74 -17.52 4.28
CA GLN A 117 -12.30 -18.40 5.35
C GLN A 117 -12.08 -17.65 6.67
N ALA A 118 -11.45 -16.47 6.61
CA ALA A 118 -11.23 -15.61 7.77
C ALA A 118 -12.56 -15.17 8.38
N HIS A 119 -13.51 -14.72 7.54
CA HIS A 119 -14.86 -14.34 7.98
C HIS A 119 -15.59 -15.48 8.71
N LYS A 120 -15.58 -16.71 8.15
CA LYS A 120 -16.19 -17.90 8.79
C LYS A 120 -15.55 -18.27 10.13
N LYS A 121 -14.31 -17.86 10.36
CA LYS A 121 -13.55 -18.10 11.59
C LYS A 121 -13.56 -16.90 12.55
N GLU A 122 -14.30 -15.84 12.21
CA GLU A 122 -14.34 -14.59 12.97
C GLU A 122 -12.95 -13.93 13.16
N ILE A 123 -12.04 -14.14 12.18
CA ILE A 123 -10.71 -13.53 12.15
C ILE A 123 -10.81 -12.18 11.42
N ALA A 124 -10.35 -11.11 12.05
CA ALA A 124 -10.25 -9.79 11.45
C ALA A 124 -9.12 -9.76 10.40
N VAL A 125 -9.32 -9.10 9.25
CA VAL A 125 -8.32 -9.01 8.19
C VAL A 125 -7.99 -7.56 7.88
N ILE A 126 -6.71 -7.25 7.87
CA ILE A 126 -6.16 -5.96 7.42
C ILE A 126 -5.31 -6.25 6.20
N LEU A 127 -5.85 -5.94 5.03
CA LEU A 127 -5.09 -5.96 3.78
C LEU A 127 -4.22 -4.70 3.70
N PHE A 128 -3.02 -4.79 3.15
CA PHE A 128 -2.16 -3.62 3.02
C PHE A 128 -1.33 -3.62 1.75
N ASN A 129 -0.93 -2.42 1.29
CA ASN A 129 -0.15 -2.11 0.11
C ASN A 129 -0.80 -2.58 -1.21
N ARG A 130 -0.89 -3.88 -1.48
CA ARG A 130 -1.51 -4.44 -2.69
C ARG A 130 -3.04 -4.44 -2.57
N GLU A 131 -3.69 -3.51 -3.28
CA GLU A 131 -5.13 -3.26 -3.17
C GLU A 131 -5.96 -4.41 -3.77
N PRO A 132 -6.91 -4.98 -3.01
CA PRO A 132 -7.80 -6.03 -3.53
C PRO A 132 -8.91 -5.43 -4.41
N ASN A 133 -9.65 -6.30 -5.11
CA ASN A 133 -10.92 -5.86 -5.68
C ASN A 133 -11.85 -5.40 -4.56
N MET A 134 -12.47 -4.24 -4.71
CA MET A 134 -13.37 -3.68 -3.69
C MET A 134 -14.58 -4.58 -3.41
N GLU A 135 -15.00 -5.39 -4.38
CA GLU A 135 -16.10 -6.36 -4.22
C GLU A 135 -15.72 -7.47 -3.22
N ASP A 136 -14.45 -7.89 -3.19
CA ASP A 136 -13.97 -8.92 -2.28
C ASP A 136 -14.00 -8.47 -0.81
N MET A 137 -13.88 -7.17 -0.55
CA MET A 137 -13.97 -6.62 0.81
C MET A 137 -15.40 -6.66 1.40
N ASN A 138 -16.42 -6.92 0.59
CA ASN A 138 -17.82 -6.98 1.06
C ASN A 138 -18.21 -8.33 1.69
N VAL A 139 -17.30 -9.28 1.80
CA VAL A 139 -17.55 -10.62 2.38
C VAL A 139 -17.88 -10.55 3.87
N GLY A 140 -17.35 -9.54 4.59
CA GLY A 140 -17.59 -9.38 6.02
C GLY A 140 -17.26 -8.00 6.58
N ASP A 141 -17.77 -7.71 7.77
CA ASP A 141 -17.58 -6.40 8.41
C ASP A 141 -16.18 -6.20 9.05
N GLN A 142 -15.37 -7.27 9.14
CA GLN A 142 -14.05 -7.23 9.77
C GLN A 142 -12.91 -7.31 8.75
N ILE A 143 -13.04 -6.57 7.66
CA ILE A 143 -12.03 -6.47 6.60
C ILE A 143 -11.71 -5.01 6.35
N TRP A 144 -10.43 -4.64 6.37
CA TRP A 144 -9.90 -3.30 6.11
C TRP A 144 -8.79 -3.36 5.09
N TYR A 145 -8.56 -2.23 4.42
CA TYR A 145 -7.42 -2.03 3.54
C TYR A 145 -6.67 -0.75 3.93
N VAL A 146 -5.35 -0.82 3.94
CA VAL A 146 -4.43 0.30 4.17
C VAL A 146 -3.41 0.36 3.04
N GLY A 147 -3.30 1.49 2.37
CA GLY A 147 -2.35 1.68 1.26
C GLY A 147 -2.10 3.14 0.93
N SER A 148 -1.56 3.40 -0.24
CA SER A 148 -1.36 4.75 -0.78
C SER A 148 -2.31 5.03 -1.95
N ASP A 149 -2.55 6.31 -2.24
CA ASP A 149 -3.31 6.72 -3.43
C ASP A 149 -2.39 6.68 -4.67
N GLY A 150 -2.36 5.52 -5.36
CA GLY A 150 -1.56 5.33 -6.57
C GLY A 150 -1.94 6.28 -7.71
N GLN A 151 -3.21 6.70 -7.79
CA GLN A 151 -3.65 7.67 -8.80
C GLN A 151 -3.08 9.06 -8.52
N LEU A 152 -3.11 9.49 -7.27
CA LEU A 152 -2.47 10.75 -6.86
C LEU A 152 -0.97 10.69 -7.08
N ALA A 153 -0.31 9.58 -6.75
CA ALA A 153 1.14 9.42 -6.92
C ALA A 153 1.58 9.60 -8.39
N GLY A 154 0.90 8.94 -9.34
CA GLY A 154 1.21 9.09 -10.77
C GLY A 154 0.96 10.51 -11.27
N ARG A 155 -0.12 11.16 -10.83
CA ARG A 155 -0.38 12.57 -11.15
C ARG A 155 0.72 13.49 -10.63
N LEU A 156 1.21 13.29 -9.41
CA LEU A 156 2.29 14.08 -8.83
C LEU A 156 3.62 13.90 -9.58
N GLN A 157 3.91 12.70 -10.11
CA GLN A 157 5.04 12.52 -11.03
C GLN A 157 4.90 13.39 -12.28
N GLY A 158 3.71 13.42 -12.88
CA GLY A 158 3.46 14.25 -14.06
C GLY A 158 3.57 15.75 -13.76
N GLU A 159 3.03 16.22 -12.63
CA GLU A 159 3.15 17.61 -12.18
C GLU A 159 4.64 17.99 -11.96
N MET A 160 5.43 17.10 -11.37
CA MET A 160 6.88 17.28 -11.18
C MET A 160 7.61 17.40 -12.52
N LEU A 161 7.31 16.52 -13.49
CA LEU A 161 7.89 16.55 -14.83
C LEU A 161 7.53 17.83 -15.58
N VAL A 162 6.26 18.25 -15.55
CA VAL A 162 5.79 19.50 -16.15
C VAL A 162 6.49 20.71 -15.56
N HIS A 163 6.65 20.72 -14.23
CA HIS A 163 7.38 21.78 -13.55
C HIS A 163 8.85 21.85 -14.02
N ALA A 164 9.55 20.71 -14.00
CA ALA A 164 10.93 20.61 -14.47
C ALA A 164 11.10 21.11 -15.91
N TRP A 165 10.24 20.68 -16.82
CA TRP A 165 10.27 21.14 -18.21
C TRP A 165 10.07 22.64 -18.33
N ASN A 166 9.17 23.25 -17.58
CA ASN A 166 8.93 24.68 -17.65
C ASN A 166 10.11 25.51 -17.13
N GLU A 167 10.82 25.03 -16.12
CA GLU A 167 11.93 25.75 -15.47
C GLU A 167 13.28 25.47 -16.14
N GLU A 168 13.50 24.24 -16.63
CA GLU A 168 14.81 23.74 -17.05
C GLU A 168 14.82 23.21 -18.50
N LYS A 169 13.87 23.62 -19.34
CA LYS A 169 13.70 23.08 -20.71
C LYS A 169 15.00 23.02 -21.49
N ASP A 170 15.80 24.09 -21.50
CA ASP A 170 17.03 24.17 -22.30
C ASP A 170 18.09 23.12 -21.91
N SER A 171 18.01 22.57 -20.68
CA SER A 171 18.88 21.51 -20.20
C SER A 171 18.28 20.10 -20.40
N ILE A 172 16.96 19.99 -20.46
CA ILE A 172 16.26 18.72 -20.65
C ILE A 172 16.11 18.39 -22.13
N ASP A 173 15.63 19.31 -22.98
CA ASP A 173 15.47 19.19 -24.43
C ASP A 173 16.85 19.25 -25.11
N ARG A 174 17.61 18.14 -25.00
CA ARG A 174 19.00 18.08 -25.45
C ARG A 174 19.14 18.16 -26.97
N ASN A 175 18.15 17.63 -27.68
CA ASN A 175 18.14 17.67 -29.14
C ASN A 175 17.48 18.94 -29.71
N GLN A 176 16.92 19.81 -28.86
CA GLN A 176 16.30 21.10 -29.15
C GLN A 176 15.14 21.02 -30.16
N ASN A 177 14.39 19.90 -30.16
CA ASN A 177 13.25 19.72 -31.06
C ASN A 177 11.93 20.22 -30.46
N GLY A 178 11.93 20.59 -29.16
CA GLY A 178 10.77 21.09 -28.43
C GLY A 178 9.82 20.00 -27.94
N THR A 179 10.24 18.74 -28.00
CA THR A 179 9.50 17.56 -27.54
C THR A 179 10.37 16.81 -26.53
N LEU A 180 9.78 16.35 -25.43
CA LEU A 180 10.46 15.56 -24.42
C LEU A 180 10.46 14.08 -24.82
N GLU A 181 11.63 13.52 -25.09
CA GLU A 181 11.80 12.09 -25.32
C GLU A 181 11.93 11.35 -23.99
N TYR A 182 10.99 10.44 -23.72
CA TYR A 182 10.98 9.77 -22.42
C TYR A 182 10.90 8.24 -22.52
N LEU A 183 11.37 7.61 -21.43
CA LEU A 183 11.23 6.20 -21.12
C LEU A 183 10.24 6.03 -19.95
N LEU A 184 9.35 5.05 -20.06
CA LEU A 184 8.48 4.63 -18.98
C LEU A 184 8.92 3.26 -18.44
N VAL A 185 9.15 3.16 -17.13
CA VAL A 185 9.54 1.91 -16.45
C VAL A 185 8.46 1.53 -15.45
N GLU A 186 7.77 0.44 -15.76
CA GLU A 186 6.55 0.04 -15.08
C GLU A 186 6.81 -1.10 -14.08
N GLY A 187 5.96 -1.17 -13.06
CA GLY A 187 5.89 -2.32 -12.17
C GLY A 187 5.25 -3.55 -12.84
N GLU A 188 4.77 -4.50 -12.04
CA GLU A 188 4.04 -5.68 -12.54
C GLU A 188 2.80 -5.25 -13.35
N PRO A 189 2.60 -5.75 -14.59
CA PRO A 189 1.56 -5.22 -15.50
C PRO A 189 0.13 -5.34 -14.98
N ALA A 190 -0.17 -6.36 -14.17
CA ALA A 190 -1.51 -6.59 -13.61
C ALA A 190 -1.75 -5.88 -12.26
N HIS A 191 -0.73 -5.22 -11.72
CA HIS A 191 -0.81 -4.56 -10.42
C HIS A 191 -1.60 -3.25 -10.52
N TYR A 192 -2.55 -3.01 -9.59
CA TYR A 192 -3.36 -1.78 -9.60
C TYR A 192 -2.52 -0.50 -9.53
N ASP A 193 -1.46 -0.50 -8.73
CA ASP A 193 -0.58 0.66 -8.65
C ASP A 193 0.15 0.93 -9.97
N THR A 194 0.62 -0.10 -10.68
CA THR A 194 1.20 0.08 -12.01
C THR A 194 0.22 0.78 -12.94
N ILE A 195 -1.00 0.24 -13.03
CA ILE A 195 -2.06 0.79 -13.90
C ILE A 195 -2.41 2.22 -13.50
N ARG A 196 -2.60 2.49 -12.21
CA ARG A 196 -3.01 3.81 -11.72
C ARG A 196 -1.90 4.86 -11.83
N ARG A 197 -0.67 4.52 -11.42
CA ARG A 197 0.49 5.42 -11.52
C ARG A 197 0.76 5.79 -12.98
N THR A 198 0.84 4.79 -13.87
CA THR A 198 1.06 5.00 -15.29
C THR A 198 -0.07 5.81 -15.94
N SER A 199 -1.34 5.41 -15.77
CA SER A 199 -2.45 6.13 -16.40
C SER A 199 -2.56 7.58 -15.92
N SER A 200 -2.41 7.81 -14.62
CA SER A 200 -2.52 9.17 -14.06
C SER A 200 -1.33 10.06 -14.43
N PHE A 201 -0.12 9.49 -14.56
CA PHE A 201 1.02 10.19 -15.12
C PHE A 201 0.72 10.66 -16.55
N ILE A 202 0.27 9.74 -17.41
CA ILE A 202 -0.08 10.06 -18.79
C ILE A 202 -1.19 11.12 -18.86
N GLU A 203 -2.28 10.93 -18.12
CA GLU A 203 -3.41 11.87 -18.06
C GLU A 203 -3.00 13.28 -17.61
N SER A 204 -2.04 13.40 -16.68
CA SER A 204 -1.58 14.70 -16.17
C SER A 204 -0.60 15.42 -17.10
N THR A 205 -0.04 14.73 -18.09
CA THR A 205 1.02 15.27 -18.95
C THR A 205 0.63 15.42 -20.41
N VAL A 206 -0.22 14.55 -20.95
CA VAL A 206 -0.49 14.39 -22.41
C VAL A 206 -0.97 15.67 -23.12
N ASP A 207 -1.80 16.48 -22.45
CA ASP A 207 -2.33 17.73 -23.02
C ASP A 207 -1.54 18.98 -22.61
N VAL A 208 -0.50 18.81 -21.77
CA VAL A 208 0.26 19.91 -21.17
C VAL A 208 1.68 20.00 -21.72
N LEU A 209 2.28 18.86 -22.03
CA LEU A 209 3.68 18.74 -22.42
C LEU A 209 3.82 17.97 -23.74
N PRO A 210 4.51 18.52 -24.76
CA PRO A 210 4.81 17.74 -25.96
C PRO A 210 5.81 16.64 -25.61
N MET A 211 5.35 15.39 -25.63
CA MET A 211 6.11 14.20 -25.21
C MET A 211 6.12 13.15 -26.32
N ASN A 212 7.23 12.40 -26.40
CA ASN A 212 7.40 11.26 -27.28
C ASN A 212 7.96 10.07 -26.49
N LEU A 213 7.17 8.99 -26.40
CA LEU A 213 7.61 7.76 -25.77
C LEU A 213 8.59 7.03 -26.66
N LEU A 214 9.86 6.93 -26.26
CA LEU A 214 10.89 6.20 -27.01
C LEU A 214 10.86 4.70 -26.72
N ALA A 215 10.60 4.33 -25.50
CA ALA A 215 10.47 2.95 -25.05
C ALA A 215 9.66 2.86 -23.76
N ASP A 216 9.10 1.67 -23.52
CA ASP A 216 8.50 1.27 -22.25
C ASP A 216 8.82 -0.19 -21.96
N PHE A 217 8.94 -0.53 -20.69
CA PHE A 217 9.07 -1.92 -20.25
C PHE A 217 8.67 -2.08 -18.80
N SER A 218 8.29 -3.32 -18.43
CA SER A 218 8.06 -3.70 -17.04
C SER A 218 9.35 -4.26 -16.44
N ALA A 219 9.70 -3.76 -15.24
CA ALA A 219 10.79 -4.27 -14.43
C ALA A 219 10.32 -4.83 -13.06
N ASP A 220 8.99 -5.04 -12.92
CA ASP A 220 8.36 -5.73 -11.78
C ASP A 220 8.87 -5.24 -10.41
N TRP A 221 8.98 -3.91 -10.24
CA TRP A 221 9.45 -3.22 -9.03
C TRP A 221 10.92 -3.46 -8.66
N ASN A 222 11.71 -4.11 -9.53
CA ASN A 222 13.04 -4.62 -9.22
C ASN A 222 14.18 -3.81 -9.86
N ARG A 223 15.18 -3.43 -9.06
CA ARG A 223 16.36 -2.65 -9.45
C ARG A 223 17.22 -3.34 -10.50
N GLU A 224 17.57 -4.62 -10.27
CA GLU A 224 18.43 -5.36 -11.19
C GLU A 224 17.75 -5.56 -12.54
N ARG A 225 16.45 -5.87 -12.52
CA ARG A 225 15.68 -6.06 -13.74
C ARG A 225 15.57 -4.77 -14.56
N ALA A 226 15.35 -3.62 -13.92
CA ALA A 226 15.37 -2.32 -14.61
C ALA A 226 16.73 -2.06 -15.29
N TYR A 227 17.83 -2.39 -14.62
CA TYR A 227 19.18 -2.33 -15.20
C TYR A 227 19.35 -3.29 -16.39
N GLU A 228 18.87 -4.53 -16.28
CA GLU A 228 18.97 -5.56 -17.33
C GLU A 228 18.16 -5.16 -18.56
N GLU A 229 16.92 -4.70 -18.41
CA GLU A 229 16.06 -4.26 -19.50
C GLU A 229 16.68 -3.08 -20.28
N MET A 230 17.34 -2.15 -19.59
CA MET A 230 18.09 -1.07 -20.25
C MET A 230 19.22 -1.59 -21.16
N ASN A 231 19.86 -2.70 -20.82
CA ASN A 231 20.91 -3.28 -21.68
C ASN A 231 20.34 -3.90 -22.98
N LEU A 232 19.02 -4.14 -23.05
CA LEU A 232 18.37 -4.67 -24.25
C LEU A 232 17.96 -3.58 -25.23
N LEU A 233 17.91 -2.31 -24.79
CA LEU A 233 17.54 -1.19 -25.66
C LEU A 233 18.67 -0.85 -26.66
N PRO A 234 18.31 -0.47 -27.90
CA PRO A 234 19.28 0.04 -28.85
C PRO A 234 19.99 1.31 -28.33
N GLY A 235 21.29 1.44 -28.62
CA GLY A 235 22.09 2.56 -28.11
C GLY A 235 21.64 3.94 -28.59
N ASP A 236 21.02 4.03 -29.76
CA ASP A 236 20.41 5.28 -30.29
C ASP A 236 19.13 5.63 -29.52
N VAL A 237 18.35 4.66 -29.06
CA VAL A 237 17.20 4.89 -28.16
C VAL A 237 17.72 5.39 -26.81
N VAL A 238 18.67 4.68 -26.19
CA VAL A 238 19.24 5.05 -24.88
C VAL A 238 19.80 6.48 -24.89
N SER A 239 20.55 6.85 -25.93
CA SER A 239 21.12 8.20 -26.05
C SER A 239 20.09 9.31 -26.28
N GLY A 240 18.91 8.93 -26.78
CA GLY A 240 17.81 9.85 -27.05
C GLY A 240 16.92 10.12 -25.84
N ILE A 241 16.97 9.29 -24.79
CA ILE A 241 16.10 9.43 -23.61
C ILE A 241 16.51 10.67 -22.80
N GLU A 242 15.60 11.62 -22.63
CA GLU A 242 15.76 12.86 -21.89
C GLU A 242 15.15 12.79 -20.49
N ALA A 243 14.08 12.00 -20.33
CA ALA A 243 13.47 11.74 -19.03
C ALA A 243 13.13 10.26 -18.85
N VAL A 244 13.22 9.77 -17.62
CA VAL A 244 12.78 8.43 -17.23
C VAL A 244 11.80 8.53 -16.08
N ILE A 245 10.64 7.91 -16.27
CA ILE A 245 9.56 7.86 -15.29
C ILE A 245 9.42 6.43 -14.79
N CYS A 246 9.69 6.22 -13.51
CA CYS A 246 9.65 4.89 -12.89
C CYS A 246 8.47 4.79 -11.93
N ASN A 247 7.74 3.68 -11.99
CA ASN A 247 6.63 3.46 -11.06
C ASN A 247 7.09 3.23 -9.61
N ASN A 248 8.39 2.96 -9.35
CA ASN A 248 8.98 2.98 -8.01
C ASN A 248 10.46 3.40 -8.03
N ASP A 249 11.03 3.58 -6.85
CA ASP A 249 12.39 4.04 -6.64
C ASP A 249 13.44 2.96 -6.91
N ASP A 250 13.16 1.69 -6.64
CA ASP A 250 14.11 0.61 -6.94
C ASP A 250 14.37 0.51 -8.44
N MET A 251 13.34 0.64 -9.26
CA MET A 251 13.51 0.72 -10.71
C MET A 251 14.26 2.00 -11.12
N ALA A 252 13.98 3.15 -10.48
CA ALA A 252 14.72 4.40 -10.73
C ALA A 252 16.22 4.26 -10.41
N LEU A 253 16.57 3.54 -9.34
CA LEU A 253 17.94 3.20 -8.99
C LEU A 253 18.59 2.26 -10.02
N GLY A 254 17.86 1.28 -10.54
CA GLY A 254 18.35 0.41 -11.61
C GLY A 254 18.70 1.20 -12.89
N ILE A 255 17.86 2.17 -13.25
CA ILE A 255 18.13 3.10 -14.36
C ILE A 255 19.36 3.96 -14.06
N TYR A 256 19.44 4.55 -12.87
CA TYR A 256 20.59 5.33 -12.43
C TYR A 256 21.90 4.52 -12.50
N ASP A 257 21.91 3.30 -12.01
CA ASP A 257 23.07 2.42 -12.05
C ASP A 257 23.51 2.14 -13.49
N PHE A 258 22.58 1.88 -14.41
CA PHE A 258 22.88 1.68 -15.82
C PHE A 258 23.58 2.87 -16.44
N TYR A 259 23.02 4.09 -16.31
CA TYR A 259 23.61 5.28 -16.89
C TYR A 259 24.99 5.60 -16.29
N LYS A 260 25.13 5.43 -14.98
CA LYS A 260 26.39 5.61 -14.26
C LYS A 260 27.47 4.64 -14.71
N ASP A 261 27.17 3.34 -14.81
CA ASP A 261 28.13 2.30 -15.19
C ASP A 261 28.58 2.39 -16.64
N LYS A 262 27.68 2.78 -17.51
CA LYS A 262 27.97 2.96 -18.95
C LYS A 262 28.53 4.34 -19.29
N ALA A 263 28.62 5.24 -18.30
CA ALA A 263 29.04 6.64 -18.49
C ALA A 263 28.25 7.38 -19.59
N TRP A 264 26.94 7.04 -19.69
CA TRP A 264 26.01 7.81 -20.52
C TRP A 264 25.61 9.10 -19.83
N GLU A 265 25.17 10.10 -20.60
CA GLU A 265 24.60 11.31 -20.04
C GLU A 265 23.31 10.99 -19.28
N MET A 266 23.26 11.37 -17.99
CA MET A 266 22.14 11.09 -17.11
C MET A 266 20.87 11.84 -17.54
N PRO A 267 19.76 11.15 -17.80
CA PRO A 267 18.46 11.80 -18.06
C PRO A 267 17.87 12.34 -16.74
N LEU A 268 16.79 13.11 -16.86
CA LEU A 268 15.95 13.43 -15.71
C LEU A 268 15.27 12.14 -15.24
N ILE A 269 15.41 11.74 -13.99
CA ILE A 269 14.81 10.50 -13.44
C ILE A 269 13.87 10.86 -12.29
N ILE A 270 12.63 10.34 -12.35
CA ILE A 270 11.60 10.51 -11.34
C ILE A 270 11.11 9.13 -10.87
N GLY A 271 11.14 8.90 -9.55
CA GLY A 271 10.65 7.68 -8.91
C GLY A 271 9.35 7.87 -8.11
N ILE A 272 9.01 6.86 -7.31
CA ILE A 272 7.98 6.85 -6.27
C ILE A 272 8.48 5.94 -5.14
N ASN A 273 8.35 6.33 -3.92
CA ASN A 273 8.47 5.73 -2.60
C ASN A 273 9.23 6.63 -1.62
N ASP A 274 10.28 7.34 -2.08
CA ASP A 274 11.23 8.13 -1.28
C ASP A 274 12.07 7.25 -0.35
N ASN A 275 12.69 6.20 -0.92
CA ASN A 275 13.66 5.41 -0.17
C ASN A 275 14.94 6.21 0.13
N GLU A 276 15.70 5.80 1.15
CA GLU A 276 16.86 6.57 1.67
C GLU A 276 17.90 6.87 0.59
N GLU A 277 18.22 5.92 -0.31
CA GLU A 277 19.20 6.11 -1.38
C GLU A 277 18.72 7.13 -2.42
N VAL A 278 17.44 7.04 -2.84
CA VAL A 278 16.84 8.01 -3.77
C VAL A 278 16.75 9.38 -3.12
N HIS A 279 16.33 9.47 -1.86
CA HIS A 279 16.30 10.72 -1.10
C HIS A 279 17.69 11.41 -1.10
N GLU A 280 18.76 10.64 -0.86
CA GLU A 280 20.13 11.16 -0.90
C GLU A 280 20.52 11.61 -2.33
N LEU A 281 20.17 10.86 -3.37
CA LEU A 281 20.48 11.22 -4.76
C LEU A 281 19.72 12.46 -5.23
N VAL A 282 18.47 12.64 -4.81
CA VAL A 282 17.68 13.85 -5.07
C VAL A 282 18.30 15.05 -4.35
N SER A 283 18.66 14.91 -3.07
CA SER A 283 19.31 15.99 -2.30
C SER A 283 20.64 16.45 -2.91
N LYS A 284 21.35 15.56 -3.61
CA LYS A 284 22.58 15.85 -4.35
C LYS A 284 22.33 16.39 -5.76
N GLY A 285 21.09 16.49 -6.20
CA GLY A 285 20.71 16.92 -7.55
C GLY A 285 21.09 15.92 -8.65
N ILE A 286 21.26 14.62 -8.31
CA ILE A 286 21.58 13.54 -9.24
C ILE A 286 20.29 12.99 -9.85
N LEU A 287 19.31 12.65 -9.03
CA LEU A 287 17.94 12.38 -9.47
C LEU A 287 17.10 13.64 -9.36
N HIS A 288 16.05 13.74 -10.14
CA HIS A 288 15.20 14.94 -10.12
C HIS A 288 14.24 14.94 -8.93
N GLY A 289 13.60 13.82 -8.67
CA GLY A 289 12.67 13.71 -7.57
C GLY A 289 12.03 12.33 -7.43
N THR A 290 11.25 12.19 -6.37
CA THR A 290 10.41 11.04 -6.09
C THR A 290 9.11 11.48 -5.45
N VAL A 291 8.11 10.61 -5.44
CA VAL A 291 6.84 10.82 -4.74
C VAL A 291 6.85 10.00 -3.46
N TRP A 292 6.88 10.65 -2.32
CA TRP A 292 6.83 10.02 -1.01
C TRP A 292 5.43 9.47 -0.72
N LEU A 293 5.32 8.17 -0.41
CA LEU A 293 4.05 7.50 -0.16
C LEU A 293 3.61 7.50 1.31
N ASN A 294 4.38 8.15 2.19
CA ASN A 294 4.12 8.22 3.63
C ASN A 294 3.88 6.84 4.27
N GLN A 295 4.88 5.99 4.15
CA GLN A 295 4.92 4.62 4.62
C GLN A 295 4.66 4.51 6.13
N GLU A 296 5.24 5.44 6.91
CA GLU A 296 5.05 5.50 8.36
C GLU A 296 3.56 5.66 8.72
N LYS A 297 2.84 6.52 7.99
CA LYS A 297 1.40 6.72 8.18
C LYS A 297 0.59 5.45 7.88
N GLN A 298 0.97 4.67 6.87
CA GLN A 298 0.30 3.40 6.57
C GLN A 298 0.48 2.41 7.73
N VAL A 299 1.70 2.30 8.26
CA VAL A 299 1.96 1.45 9.43
C VAL A 299 1.18 1.94 10.65
N ASP A 300 1.13 3.25 10.91
CA ASP A 300 0.35 3.84 11.99
C ASP A 300 -1.15 3.49 11.88
N ASP A 301 -1.68 3.52 10.66
CA ASP A 301 -3.09 3.18 10.41
C ASP A 301 -3.35 1.68 10.67
N ILE A 302 -2.44 0.79 10.27
CA ILE A 302 -2.52 -0.64 10.60
C ILE A 302 -2.52 -0.84 12.12
N ILE A 303 -1.58 -0.24 12.83
CA ILE A 303 -1.49 -0.32 14.30
C ILE A 303 -2.75 0.22 14.95
N ARG A 304 -3.27 1.35 14.50
CA ARG A 304 -4.50 1.95 15.00
C ARG A 304 -5.72 1.03 14.82
N ILE A 305 -5.83 0.36 13.69
CA ILE A 305 -6.90 -0.64 13.48
C ILE A 305 -6.74 -1.78 14.47
N ILE A 306 -5.53 -2.32 14.66
CA ILE A 306 -5.24 -3.39 15.61
C ILE A 306 -5.58 -2.96 17.05
N GLU A 307 -5.18 -1.75 17.46
CA GLU A 307 -5.47 -1.23 18.80
C GLU A 307 -6.97 -1.09 19.06
N ASN A 308 -7.73 -0.56 18.09
CA ASN A 308 -9.17 -0.45 18.20
C ASN A 308 -9.85 -1.82 18.30
N LEU A 309 -9.43 -2.79 17.48
CA LEU A 309 -9.94 -4.16 17.54
C LEU A 309 -9.63 -4.81 18.90
N TYR A 310 -8.42 -4.61 19.41
CA TYR A 310 -8.02 -5.13 20.71
C TYR A 310 -8.83 -4.52 21.87
N SER A 311 -9.10 -3.21 21.83
CA SER A 311 -9.92 -2.52 22.84
C SER A 311 -11.43 -2.75 22.65
N GLY A 312 -11.85 -3.42 21.60
CA GLY A 312 -13.27 -3.64 21.27
C GLY A 312 -13.96 -2.37 20.76
N GLU A 313 -13.19 -1.41 20.24
CA GLU A 313 -13.70 -0.21 19.59
C GLU A 313 -14.03 -0.49 18.11
N ALA A 314 -15.09 0.17 17.62
CA ALA A 314 -15.49 0.00 16.22
C ALA A 314 -14.55 0.75 15.28
N VAL A 315 -14.16 0.11 14.18
CA VAL A 315 -13.43 0.72 13.07
C VAL A 315 -14.37 0.82 11.87
N GLU A 316 -15.02 1.97 11.73
CA GLU A 316 -16.04 2.18 10.68
C GLU A 316 -15.43 2.40 9.29
N GLN A 317 -14.31 3.13 9.20
CA GLN A 317 -13.60 3.37 7.95
C GLN A 317 -12.94 2.09 7.47
N LYS A 318 -13.27 1.64 6.24
CA LYS A 318 -12.80 0.38 5.68
C LYS A 318 -11.54 0.52 4.82
N ILE A 319 -11.33 1.68 4.22
CA ILE A 319 -10.23 1.97 3.31
C ILE A 319 -9.46 3.17 3.84
N TRP A 320 -8.15 3.01 4.00
CA TRP A 320 -7.25 4.01 4.53
C TRP A 320 -6.15 4.27 3.52
N TYR A 321 -6.14 5.46 2.92
CA TYR A 321 -5.05 5.88 2.04
C TYR A 321 -4.16 6.90 2.73
N SER A 322 -2.84 6.68 2.68
CA SER A 322 -1.88 7.74 2.90
C SER A 322 -1.88 8.68 1.69
N VAL A 323 -1.66 9.97 1.94
CA VAL A 323 -1.61 10.98 0.88
C VAL A 323 -0.17 11.11 0.40
N PRO A 324 0.12 10.83 -0.88
CA PRO A 324 1.44 11.02 -1.45
C PRO A 324 1.84 12.49 -1.51
N GLU A 325 3.14 12.78 -1.41
CA GLU A 325 3.72 14.12 -1.51
C GLU A 325 4.96 14.12 -2.40
N ILE A 326 5.24 15.24 -3.07
CA ILE A 326 6.45 15.43 -3.89
C ILE A 326 7.66 15.66 -3.01
N TYR A 327 8.74 14.93 -3.29
CA TYR A 327 10.10 15.25 -2.86
C TYR A 327 10.99 15.47 -4.10
N SER A 328 11.41 16.69 -4.35
CA SER A 328 12.22 17.07 -5.52
C SER A 328 13.27 18.13 -5.15
N ARG A 329 14.26 18.27 -6.03
CA ARG A 329 15.27 19.34 -5.95
C ARG A 329 14.67 20.71 -6.28
#